data_40daa688ab89ac645df8438ec8edc8cb
#
_entry.id   40daa688ab89ac645df8438ec8edc8cb
#
_cell.length_a   1.000
_cell.length_b   1.000
_cell.length_c   1.000
_cell.angle_alpha   90.00
_cell.angle_beta   90.00
_cell.angle_gamma   90.00
#
_symmetry.space_group_name_H-M   'P 1'
#
loop_
_entity.id
_entity.type
_entity.pdbx_description
1 polymer ?
#
loop_
_entity_poly.entity_id
_entity_poly.type
_entity_poly.pdbx_seq_one_letter_code
_entity_poly.pdbx_strand_id
1 'polypeptide(L)'
;MQQNEEYVLKVLQDVGLVSRKQIAAARTRLDGQNNVVDLLIKGGAVTESDVSRSLAAQAHMDWIDLFTMVIPPAIIKQIRAEDARRFKVIPVAFGETGLVVAVSDPLDIDTIDSLSFLLQRELELVCTSPEKIREGLIKYYGTADEAADALKEKIGEDIDLGLELGDGAAITEVDEADAPIIRMVSMLIIEAHRAGASDIHLEPLDKKFRVRFRIDGVLQEMQAPPKRLQSAIVSRLKIMTGSMSIAEKRLPQDGRIQVKIKKKPIDLRVSTIPTNHGESVVLRILDKASLMLGLPELGFFSDDQETFERLIQLPDGILLVTGPTGSGKTSTLYACLNYINKPDRKIITVEEPIEYQMTGINQVQVNPEIGMTFPTALRSILRQAPNVIMIGEIRDLETASIATNASLTGHLVFSTLHTNDAPSAIPRLIDIGVQPFLAASSLRAIMAQRLVRRICPDCRQPAELGESEMRALRIEPGQLRDAQVMQGKGCEQCRGTGYKGRMGIFEIFILDDEVRHMINKRSATLSLRQRARELGMRTLREDGVRKVLAGLTSAEEVISITIGDVS
;
A
#
# COMPACT_ATOMS: atom_id res chain seq x y z
N MET A 1 -31.51 23.04 10.15
CA MET A 1 -30.57 23.72 11.08
C MET A 1 -30.74 25.24 11.17
N GLN A 2 -31.10 25.97 10.12
CA GLN A 2 -31.21 27.43 10.19
C GLN A 2 -32.36 27.98 11.06
N GLN A 3 -33.44 27.25 11.27
CA GLN A 3 -34.59 27.72 12.06
C GLN A 3 -34.46 27.62 13.58
N ASN A 4 -33.51 26.80 14.10
CA ASN A 4 -33.35 26.51 15.55
C ASN A 4 -31.90 26.71 16.08
N GLU A 5 -31.13 27.61 15.45
CA GLU A 5 -29.71 27.82 15.75
C GLU A 5 -29.42 28.09 17.25
N GLU A 6 -30.20 28.97 17.85
CA GLU A 6 -30.08 29.33 19.28
C GLU A 6 -30.30 28.13 20.19
N TYR A 7 -31.24 27.24 19.82
CA TYR A 7 -31.49 26.02 20.56
C TYR A 7 -30.34 25.04 20.43
N VAL A 8 -29.80 24.84 19.21
CA VAL A 8 -28.63 23.97 18.98
C VAL A 8 -27.42 24.45 19.79
N LEU A 9 -27.13 25.76 19.76
CA LEU A 9 -26.02 26.35 20.53
C LEU A 9 -26.21 26.14 22.04
N LYS A 10 -27.43 26.24 22.55
CA LYS A 10 -27.75 25.99 23.94
C LYS A 10 -27.51 24.52 24.31
N VAL A 11 -27.97 23.58 23.48
CA VAL A 11 -27.75 22.13 23.70
C VAL A 11 -26.24 21.82 23.73
N LEU A 12 -25.46 22.31 22.78
CA LEU A 12 -24.02 22.11 22.72
C LEU A 12 -23.29 22.71 23.94
N GLN A 13 -23.77 23.82 24.46
CA GLN A 13 -23.24 24.44 25.68
C GLN A 13 -23.60 23.65 26.94
N ASP A 14 -24.84 23.14 27.04
CA ASP A 14 -25.33 22.37 28.20
C ASP A 14 -24.61 21.01 28.30
N VAL A 15 -24.26 20.40 27.16
CA VAL A 15 -23.45 19.19 27.07
C VAL A 15 -21.94 19.45 27.28
N GLY A 16 -21.51 20.74 27.30
CA GLY A 16 -20.13 21.12 27.56
C GLY A 16 -19.18 21.00 26.35
N LEU A 17 -19.72 20.77 25.14
CA LEU A 17 -18.93 20.67 23.90
C LEU A 17 -18.42 22.03 23.41
N VAL A 18 -19.13 23.12 23.71
CA VAL A 18 -18.74 24.48 23.30
C VAL A 18 -18.86 25.46 24.47
N SER A 19 -17.85 26.28 24.65
CA SER A 19 -17.85 27.34 25.68
C SER A 19 -18.51 28.64 25.18
N ARG A 20 -19.01 29.47 26.12
CA ARG A 20 -19.55 30.80 25.81
C ARG A 20 -18.55 31.68 25.04
N LYS A 21 -17.26 31.53 25.33
CA LYS A 21 -16.19 32.30 24.65
C LYS A 21 -16.06 31.91 23.17
N GLN A 22 -16.17 30.62 22.85
CA GLN A 22 -16.12 30.13 21.47
C GLN A 22 -17.35 30.57 20.67
N ILE A 23 -18.55 30.52 21.27
CA ILE A 23 -19.78 31.02 20.64
C ILE A 23 -19.67 32.52 20.36
N ALA A 24 -19.19 33.33 21.32
CA ALA A 24 -19.01 34.77 21.13
C ALA A 24 -17.99 35.09 20.03
N ALA A 25 -16.87 34.34 19.99
CA ALA A 25 -15.85 34.48 18.95
C ALA A 25 -16.37 34.07 17.55
N ALA A 26 -17.23 33.05 17.44
CA ALA A 26 -17.86 32.65 16.19
C ALA A 26 -18.88 33.70 15.72
N ARG A 27 -19.67 34.27 16.63
CA ARG A 27 -20.63 35.36 16.31
C ARG A 27 -19.94 36.62 15.75
N THR A 28 -18.73 36.94 16.18
CA THR A 28 -17.96 38.09 15.66
C THR A 28 -17.41 37.86 14.23
N ARG A 29 -17.41 36.60 13.76
CA ARG A 29 -16.90 36.20 12.44
C ARG A 29 -18.01 35.89 11.44
N LEU A 30 -19.29 36.21 11.75
CA LEU A 30 -20.44 36.00 10.85
C LEU A 30 -20.27 36.86 9.59
N ASP A 31 -20.26 36.21 8.42
CA ASP A 31 -20.09 36.79 7.09
C ASP A 31 -21.39 36.82 6.27
N GLY A 32 -22.52 36.47 6.90
CA GLY A 32 -23.84 36.45 6.26
C GLY A 32 -24.14 35.23 5.40
N GLN A 33 -23.15 34.35 5.14
CA GLN A 33 -23.33 33.11 4.39
C GLN A 33 -23.30 31.85 5.27
N ASN A 34 -22.65 31.90 6.44
CA ASN A 34 -22.52 30.78 7.37
C ASN A 34 -23.28 31.12 8.66
N ASN A 35 -23.81 30.07 9.33
CA ASN A 35 -24.36 30.22 10.68
C ASN A 35 -23.26 29.98 11.76
N VAL A 36 -23.54 30.28 13.04
CA VAL A 36 -22.56 30.15 14.13
C VAL A 36 -22.13 28.69 14.33
N VAL A 37 -23.05 27.73 14.13
CA VAL A 37 -22.75 26.29 14.26
C VAL A 37 -21.79 25.85 13.17
N ASP A 38 -22.01 26.30 11.92
CA ASP A 38 -21.11 26.00 10.80
C ASP A 38 -19.70 26.56 11.01
N LEU A 39 -19.59 27.76 11.59
CA LEU A 39 -18.29 28.36 11.93
C LEU A 39 -17.58 27.61 13.05
N LEU A 40 -18.31 27.07 14.03
CA LEU A 40 -17.74 26.22 15.09
C LEU A 40 -17.24 24.89 14.55
N ILE A 41 -17.95 24.29 13.58
CA ILE A 41 -17.54 23.06 12.88
C ILE A 41 -16.28 23.33 12.04
N LYS A 42 -16.29 24.36 11.19
CA LYS A 42 -15.15 24.75 10.36
C LYS A 42 -13.92 25.13 11.20
N GLY A 43 -14.13 25.71 12.37
CA GLY A 43 -13.08 26.04 13.34
C GLY A 43 -12.55 24.84 14.15
N GLY A 44 -13.09 23.64 13.93
CA GLY A 44 -12.67 22.41 14.64
C GLY A 44 -13.07 22.37 16.12
N ALA A 45 -13.97 23.23 16.56
CA ALA A 45 -14.44 23.24 17.95
C ALA A 45 -15.40 22.09 18.24
N VAL A 46 -16.19 21.65 17.24
CA VAL A 46 -17.12 20.51 17.28
C VAL A 46 -17.17 19.85 15.91
N THR A 47 -17.54 18.58 15.86
CA THR A 47 -17.78 17.85 14.60
C THR A 47 -19.29 17.80 14.26
N GLU A 48 -19.67 17.60 13.00
CA GLU A 48 -21.07 17.35 12.61
C GLU A 48 -21.68 16.17 13.37
N SER A 49 -20.86 15.15 13.66
CA SER A 49 -21.29 14.00 14.46
C SER A 49 -21.56 14.34 15.92
N ASP A 50 -20.79 15.25 16.53
CA ASP A 50 -21.03 15.69 17.91
C ASP A 50 -22.31 16.50 18.02
N VAL A 51 -22.59 17.35 17.03
CA VAL A 51 -23.84 18.12 16.97
C VAL A 51 -25.04 17.17 16.84
N SER A 52 -25.00 16.23 15.89
CA SER A 52 -26.13 15.32 15.66
C SER A 52 -26.34 14.33 16.82
N ARG A 53 -25.28 13.88 17.50
CA ARG A 53 -25.40 13.07 18.72
C ARG A 53 -26.06 13.83 19.86
N SER A 54 -25.69 15.09 20.05
CA SER A 54 -26.25 15.92 21.11
C SER A 54 -27.74 16.20 20.87
N LEU A 55 -28.13 16.45 19.61
CA LEU A 55 -29.52 16.63 19.23
C LEU A 55 -30.35 15.34 19.36
N ALA A 56 -29.77 14.19 18.96
CA ALA A 56 -30.42 12.89 19.10
C ALA A 56 -30.69 12.56 20.57
N ALA A 57 -29.70 12.77 21.44
CA ALA A 57 -29.85 12.56 22.89
C ALA A 57 -30.95 13.45 23.50
N GLN A 58 -31.04 14.70 23.07
CA GLN A 58 -32.07 15.65 23.53
C GLN A 58 -33.46 15.31 23.01
N ALA A 59 -33.55 14.73 21.81
CA ALA A 59 -34.80 14.28 21.20
C ALA A 59 -35.20 12.85 21.62
N HIS A 60 -34.45 12.22 22.51
CA HIS A 60 -34.61 10.81 22.91
C HIS A 60 -34.62 9.83 21.74
N MET A 61 -33.82 10.10 20.70
CA MET A 61 -33.65 9.27 19.52
C MET A 61 -32.32 8.53 19.56
N ASP A 62 -32.29 7.30 19.01
CA ASP A 62 -31.06 6.56 18.85
C ASP A 62 -30.18 7.20 17.77
N TRP A 63 -28.88 7.32 18.07
CA TRP A 63 -27.89 7.74 17.09
C TRP A 63 -27.21 6.51 16.46
N ILE A 64 -27.20 6.44 15.13
CA ILE A 64 -26.63 5.31 14.40
C ILE A 64 -25.49 5.76 13.46
N ASP A 65 -24.57 4.84 13.23
CA ASP A 65 -23.56 4.98 12.18
C ASP A 65 -23.97 4.17 10.94
N LEU A 66 -24.41 4.85 9.88
CA LEU A 66 -24.85 4.23 8.63
C LEU A 66 -23.79 3.35 7.94
N PHE A 67 -22.50 3.53 8.28
CA PHE A 67 -21.39 2.78 7.66
C PHE A 67 -21.07 1.47 8.38
N THR A 68 -21.46 1.34 9.65
CA THR A 68 -21.34 0.08 10.39
C THR A 68 -22.43 -0.92 10.03
N MET A 69 -23.47 -0.47 9.32
CA MET A 69 -24.65 -1.26 8.96
C MET A 69 -24.68 -1.59 7.46
N VAL A 70 -25.21 -2.76 7.14
CA VAL A 70 -25.53 -3.13 5.75
C VAL A 70 -27.05 -3.11 5.60
N ILE A 71 -27.55 -2.12 4.87
CA ILE A 71 -28.99 -1.97 4.63
C ILE A 71 -29.39 -2.86 3.45
N PRO A 72 -30.32 -3.80 3.62
CA PRO A 72 -30.78 -4.67 2.54
C PRO A 72 -31.43 -3.87 1.40
N PRO A 73 -31.26 -4.27 0.11
CA PRO A 73 -31.89 -3.59 -1.02
C PRO A 73 -33.42 -3.51 -0.96
N ALA A 74 -34.05 -4.46 -0.26
CA ALA A 74 -35.49 -4.47 -0.04
C ALA A 74 -35.97 -3.29 0.82
N ILE A 75 -35.13 -2.86 1.79
CA ILE A 75 -35.40 -1.70 2.64
C ILE A 75 -35.19 -0.41 1.84
N ILE A 76 -34.08 -0.30 1.10
CA ILE A 76 -33.77 0.87 0.27
C ILE A 76 -34.90 1.17 -0.75
N LYS A 77 -35.50 0.13 -1.31
CA LYS A 77 -36.63 0.26 -2.26
C LYS A 77 -37.92 0.80 -1.65
N GLN A 78 -38.03 0.88 -0.31
CA GLN A 78 -39.23 1.41 0.35
C GLN A 78 -39.39 2.92 0.16
N ILE A 79 -38.30 3.65 -0.08
CA ILE A 79 -38.31 5.07 -0.40
C ILE A 79 -37.72 5.23 -1.81
N ARG A 80 -38.35 6.03 -2.68
CA ARG A 80 -37.82 6.32 -4.01
C ARG A 80 -36.61 7.24 -3.90
N ALA A 81 -35.71 7.15 -4.87
CA ALA A 81 -34.48 7.96 -4.88
C ALA A 81 -34.75 9.48 -4.83
N GLU A 82 -35.80 9.94 -5.52
CA GLU A 82 -36.20 11.35 -5.54
C GLU A 82 -36.66 11.83 -4.16
N ASP A 83 -37.46 11.01 -3.48
CA ASP A 83 -37.99 11.32 -2.15
C ASP A 83 -36.88 11.25 -1.09
N ALA A 84 -36.01 10.24 -1.15
CA ALA A 84 -34.87 10.12 -0.26
C ALA A 84 -33.92 11.34 -0.34
N ARG A 85 -33.69 11.84 -1.56
CA ARG A 85 -32.88 13.06 -1.79
C ARG A 85 -33.58 14.33 -1.35
N ARG A 86 -34.86 14.46 -1.68
CA ARG A 86 -35.69 15.64 -1.33
C ARG A 86 -35.75 15.84 0.18
N PHE A 87 -36.00 14.75 0.91
CA PHE A 87 -36.17 14.78 2.36
C PHE A 87 -34.85 14.52 3.11
N LYS A 88 -33.74 14.20 2.42
CA LYS A 88 -32.43 13.89 2.99
C LYS A 88 -32.50 12.79 4.05
N VAL A 89 -33.11 11.66 3.70
CA VAL A 89 -33.38 10.55 4.58
C VAL A 89 -32.92 9.22 3.97
N ILE A 90 -32.64 8.22 4.82
CA ILE A 90 -32.26 6.87 4.38
C ILE A 90 -33.07 5.85 5.20
N PRO A 91 -33.83 4.93 4.57
CA PRO A 91 -34.47 3.83 5.28
C PRO A 91 -33.41 2.83 5.73
N VAL A 92 -33.49 2.39 6.98
CA VAL A 92 -32.46 1.56 7.64
C VAL A 92 -32.95 0.14 7.89
N ALA A 93 -34.13 -0.01 8.43
CA ALA A 93 -34.70 -1.30 8.82
C ALA A 93 -36.23 -1.25 8.88
N PHE A 94 -36.90 -2.39 9.09
CA PHE A 94 -38.26 -2.44 9.60
C PHE A 94 -38.18 -2.52 11.11
N GLY A 95 -38.82 -1.59 11.80
CA GLY A 95 -39.02 -1.56 13.25
C GLY A 95 -40.26 -2.33 13.69
N GLU A 96 -40.59 -2.21 14.97
CA GLU A 96 -41.78 -2.86 15.55
C GLU A 96 -43.09 -2.21 15.07
N THR A 97 -43.10 -0.90 14.87
CA THR A 97 -44.29 -0.13 14.51
C THR A 97 -44.28 0.38 13.06
N GLY A 98 -43.08 0.50 12.44
CA GLY A 98 -43.01 1.07 11.11
C GLY A 98 -41.66 0.93 10.44
N LEU A 99 -41.41 1.77 9.45
CA LEU A 99 -40.13 1.84 8.75
C LEU A 99 -39.16 2.71 9.55
N VAL A 100 -37.99 2.16 9.91
CA VAL A 100 -36.92 2.91 10.57
C VAL A 100 -36.19 3.76 9.53
N VAL A 101 -36.15 5.08 9.74
CA VAL A 101 -35.58 6.05 8.81
C VAL A 101 -34.53 6.89 9.53
N ALA A 102 -33.34 6.97 8.94
CA ALA A 102 -32.27 7.84 9.41
C ALA A 102 -32.48 9.28 8.90
N VAL A 103 -32.44 10.23 9.84
CA VAL A 103 -32.55 11.67 9.59
C VAL A 103 -31.33 12.40 10.14
N SER A 104 -31.00 13.56 9.60
CA SER A 104 -29.88 14.38 10.10
C SER A 104 -30.30 15.46 11.11
N ASP A 105 -31.56 15.87 11.06
CA ASP A 105 -32.13 16.88 11.96
C ASP A 105 -33.43 16.34 12.59
N PRO A 106 -33.38 15.94 13.87
CA PRO A 106 -34.57 15.43 14.56
C PRO A 106 -35.63 16.52 14.85
N LEU A 107 -35.31 17.78 14.64
CA LEU A 107 -36.20 18.92 14.87
C LEU A 107 -36.98 19.36 13.62
N ASP A 108 -36.70 18.74 12.47
CA ASP A 108 -37.40 19.02 11.21
C ASP A 108 -38.68 18.19 11.09
N ILE A 109 -39.69 18.59 11.91
CA ILE A 109 -40.99 17.92 11.99
C ILE A 109 -41.74 17.96 10.66
N ASP A 110 -41.63 19.06 9.92
CA ASP A 110 -42.31 19.24 8.62
C ASP A 110 -41.87 18.23 7.57
N THR A 111 -40.57 17.92 7.54
CA THR A 111 -39.98 16.85 6.69
C THR A 111 -40.47 15.47 7.11
N ILE A 112 -40.52 15.20 8.42
CA ILE A 112 -40.94 13.93 8.97
C ILE A 112 -42.41 13.64 8.69
N ASP A 113 -43.29 14.62 8.93
CA ASP A 113 -44.72 14.50 8.69
C ASP A 113 -45.03 14.38 7.17
N SER A 114 -44.33 15.13 6.33
CA SER A 114 -44.45 15.02 4.87
C SER A 114 -44.05 13.65 4.35
N LEU A 115 -42.99 13.06 4.90
CA LEU A 115 -42.50 11.73 4.52
C LEU A 115 -43.47 10.63 5.01
N SER A 116 -43.99 10.72 6.25
CA SER A 116 -44.97 9.80 6.81
C SER A 116 -46.26 9.80 5.97
N PHE A 117 -46.71 10.97 5.60
CA PHE A 117 -47.90 11.13 4.72
C PHE A 117 -47.66 10.52 3.33
N LEU A 118 -46.50 10.76 2.73
CA LEU A 118 -46.15 10.25 1.39
C LEU A 118 -46.05 8.72 1.37
N LEU A 119 -45.50 8.11 2.43
CA LEU A 119 -45.31 6.67 2.51
C LEU A 119 -46.56 5.94 3.06
N GLN A 120 -47.54 6.67 3.61
CA GLN A 120 -48.75 6.14 4.26
C GLN A 120 -48.43 5.06 5.33
N ARG A 121 -47.38 5.28 6.11
CA ARG A 121 -46.85 4.36 7.13
C ARG A 121 -46.31 5.15 8.30
N GLU A 122 -46.35 4.50 9.48
CA GLU A 122 -45.62 5.01 10.63
C GLU A 122 -44.11 4.91 10.41
N LEU A 123 -43.40 5.91 10.89
CA LEU A 123 -41.95 6.00 10.79
C LEU A 123 -41.33 5.97 12.18
N GLU A 124 -40.33 5.12 12.33
CA GLU A 124 -39.44 5.15 13.48
C GLU A 124 -38.18 5.94 13.07
N LEU A 125 -37.82 6.91 13.88
CA LEU A 125 -36.71 7.82 13.50
C LEU A 125 -35.45 7.47 14.28
N VAL A 126 -34.33 7.47 13.55
CA VAL A 126 -32.98 7.38 14.13
C VAL A 126 -32.14 8.54 13.58
N CYS A 127 -31.21 9.04 14.37
CA CYS A 127 -30.42 10.20 13.99
C CYS A 127 -29.03 9.80 13.50
N THR A 128 -28.49 10.54 12.54
CA THR A 128 -27.11 10.41 12.08
C THR A 128 -26.58 11.77 11.60
N SER A 129 -25.27 11.89 11.28
CA SER A 129 -24.75 13.19 10.83
C SER A 129 -25.19 13.53 9.40
N PRO A 130 -25.31 14.83 9.05
CA PRO A 130 -25.62 15.29 7.68
C PRO A 130 -24.65 14.75 6.64
N GLU A 131 -23.35 14.65 6.98
CA GLU A 131 -22.32 14.05 6.14
C GLU A 131 -22.64 12.60 5.81
N LYS A 132 -23.00 11.80 6.82
CA LYS A 132 -23.36 10.38 6.66
C LYS A 132 -24.62 10.18 5.86
N ILE A 133 -25.60 11.07 5.96
CA ILE A 133 -26.79 11.05 5.10
C ILE A 133 -26.37 11.30 3.64
N ARG A 134 -25.55 12.33 3.36
CA ARG A 134 -25.07 12.61 2.00
C ARG A 134 -24.33 11.42 1.39
N GLU A 135 -23.38 10.86 2.12
CA GLU A 135 -22.64 9.68 1.67
C GLU A 135 -23.55 8.46 1.48
N GLY A 136 -24.50 8.26 2.38
CA GLY A 136 -25.49 7.18 2.28
C GLY A 136 -26.42 7.35 1.07
N LEU A 137 -26.85 8.56 0.75
CA LEU A 137 -27.65 8.85 -0.45
C LEU A 137 -26.87 8.50 -1.73
N ILE A 138 -25.58 8.86 -1.79
CA ILE A 138 -24.69 8.49 -2.91
C ILE A 138 -24.51 6.97 -2.97
N LYS A 139 -24.27 6.33 -1.83
CA LYS A 139 -24.04 4.87 -1.74
C LYS A 139 -25.26 4.05 -2.19
N TYR A 140 -26.45 4.42 -1.76
CA TYR A 140 -27.64 3.62 -1.96
C TYR A 140 -28.52 4.08 -3.14
N TYR A 141 -28.54 5.38 -3.45
CA TYR A 141 -29.39 5.99 -4.47
C TYR A 141 -28.61 6.77 -5.54
N GLY A 142 -27.28 7.01 -5.34
CA GLY A 142 -26.47 7.83 -6.22
C GLY A 142 -26.31 7.27 -7.63
N THR A 143 -26.17 8.13 -8.61
CA THR A 143 -25.75 7.79 -9.98
C THR A 143 -24.24 7.57 -10.05
N ALA A 144 -23.74 7.08 -11.19
CA ALA A 144 -22.29 6.96 -11.38
C ALA A 144 -21.59 8.33 -11.35
N ASP A 145 -22.25 9.37 -11.86
CA ASP A 145 -21.76 10.75 -11.83
C ASP A 145 -21.64 11.29 -10.41
N GLU A 146 -22.68 11.15 -9.60
CA GLU A 146 -22.68 11.59 -8.20
C GLU A 146 -21.62 10.88 -7.37
N ALA A 147 -21.39 9.58 -7.63
CA ALA A 147 -20.34 8.84 -6.97
C ALA A 147 -18.93 9.32 -7.41
N ALA A 148 -18.76 9.69 -8.68
CA ALA A 148 -17.54 10.26 -9.21
C ALA A 148 -17.27 11.67 -8.64
N ASP A 149 -18.31 12.49 -8.56
CA ASP A 149 -18.21 13.87 -8.03
C ASP A 149 -17.92 13.87 -6.51
N ALA A 150 -18.53 12.98 -5.74
CA ALA A 150 -18.22 12.81 -4.32
C ALA A 150 -16.77 12.34 -4.07
N LEU A 151 -16.23 11.51 -4.96
CA LEU A 151 -14.83 11.12 -4.93
C LEU A 151 -13.92 12.33 -5.24
N LYS A 152 -14.32 13.15 -6.22
CA LYS A 152 -13.61 14.37 -6.62
C LYS A 152 -13.54 15.41 -5.50
N GLU A 153 -14.65 15.65 -4.79
CA GLU A 153 -14.73 16.59 -3.66
C GLU A 153 -13.75 16.19 -2.53
N LYS A 154 -13.62 14.90 -2.24
CA LYS A 154 -12.66 14.38 -1.23
C LYS A 154 -11.20 14.44 -1.67
N ILE A 155 -10.92 14.37 -2.97
CA ILE A 155 -9.55 14.34 -3.52
C ILE A 155 -9.01 15.77 -3.76
N GLY A 156 -9.87 16.79 -3.77
CA GLY A 156 -9.56 18.21 -4.01
C GLY A 156 -9.65 18.62 -5.49
N GLU A 157 -10.04 19.87 -5.74
CA GLU A 157 -10.34 20.40 -7.07
C GLU A 157 -9.16 20.54 -8.03
N ASP A 158 -7.91 20.45 -7.55
CA ASP A 158 -6.68 20.60 -8.34
C ASP A 158 -6.29 19.36 -9.16
N ILE A 159 -7.24 18.55 -9.56
CA ILE A 159 -6.96 17.43 -10.45
C ILE A 159 -7.22 17.89 -11.89
N ASP A 160 -6.15 18.35 -12.53
CA ASP A 160 -6.04 18.19 -13.98
C ASP A 160 -6.14 16.68 -14.27
N LEU A 161 -7.27 16.25 -14.81
CA LEU A 161 -7.56 14.86 -15.21
C LEU A 161 -6.71 14.43 -16.41
N GLY A 162 -5.44 14.84 -16.44
CA GLY A 162 -4.44 14.44 -17.41
C GLY A 162 -4.03 12.99 -17.27
N LEU A 163 -4.99 12.07 -17.17
CA LEU A 163 -4.76 10.66 -17.41
C LEU A 163 -4.80 10.45 -18.93
N GLU A 164 -3.64 10.62 -19.59
CA GLU A 164 -3.49 10.25 -20.98
C GLU A 164 -3.18 8.75 -21.04
N LEU A 165 -3.97 8.00 -21.80
CA LEU A 165 -3.61 6.64 -22.18
C LEU A 165 -2.43 6.72 -23.15
N GLY A 166 -1.37 5.92 -22.90
CA GLY A 166 -0.20 5.86 -23.80
C GLY A 166 -0.57 5.38 -25.21
N ASP A 167 0.30 5.64 -26.18
CA ASP A 167 0.16 5.35 -27.61
C ASP A 167 -0.22 3.90 -27.92
N GLY A 168 -1.48 3.52 -27.83
CA GLY A 168 -1.97 2.18 -28.12
C GLY A 168 -3.46 1.96 -27.96
N ALA A 169 -4.12 2.78 -27.17
CA ALA A 169 -5.57 2.74 -27.03
C ALA A 169 -6.14 4.07 -27.55
N ALA A 170 -6.43 4.12 -28.85
CA ALA A 170 -7.29 5.15 -29.42
C ALA A 170 -8.62 5.11 -28.65
N ILE A 171 -8.97 6.20 -27.99
CA ILE A 171 -10.32 6.41 -27.47
C ILE A 171 -11.21 6.55 -28.71
N THR A 172 -11.67 5.42 -29.24
CA THR A 172 -12.81 5.44 -30.14
C THR A 172 -13.99 6.00 -29.35
N GLU A 173 -14.61 7.03 -29.88
CA GLU A 173 -15.84 7.71 -29.43
C GLU A 173 -16.36 7.23 -28.06
N VAL A 174 -16.04 7.98 -27.02
CA VAL A 174 -16.53 7.69 -25.65
C VAL A 174 -18.01 8.04 -25.65
N ASP A 175 -18.88 7.04 -25.54
CA ASP A 175 -20.28 7.26 -25.25
C ASP A 175 -20.38 8.15 -23.98
N GLU A 176 -21.13 9.23 -24.03
CA GLU A 176 -21.33 10.13 -22.87
C GLU A 176 -21.80 9.36 -21.62
N ALA A 177 -22.46 8.22 -21.82
CA ALA A 177 -22.90 7.32 -20.77
C ALA A 177 -21.77 6.64 -19.98
N ASP A 178 -20.58 6.44 -20.59
CA ASP A 178 -19.42 5.80 -19.94
C ASP A 178 -18.48 6.80 -19.23
N ALA A 179 -18.64 8.09 -19.47
CA ALA A 179 -17.80 9.15 -18.89
C ALA A 179 -17.67 9.07 -17.35
N PRO A 180 -18.73 8.76 -16.58
CA PRO A 180 -18.62 8.64 -15.12
C PRO A 180 -17.74 7.48 -14.65
N ILE A 181 -17.83 6.32 -15.33
CA ILE A 181 -17.02 5.15 -15.00
C ILE A 181 -15.54 5.40 -15.31
N ILE A 182 -15.28 6.08 -16.43
CA ILE A 182 -13.92 6.47 -16.84
C ILE A 182 -13.31 7.39 -15.78
N ARG A 183 -14.04 8.42 -15.37
CA ARG A 183 -13.60 9.34 -14.30
C ARG A 183 -13.34 8.61 -12.99
N MET A 184 -14.22 7.70 -12.58
CA MET A 184 -14.09 6.95 -11.34
C MET A 184 -12.84 6.05 -11.33
N VAL A 185 -12.60 5.31 -12.41
CA VAL A 185 -11.39 4.47 -12.56
C VAL A 185 -10.13 5.33 -12.55
N SER A 186 -10.14 6.45 -13.26
CA SER A 186 -9.03 7.41 -13.28
C SER A 186 -8.74 7.96 -11.88
N MET A 187 -9.76 8.36 -11.14
CA MET A 187 -9.61 8.85 -9.76
C MET A 187 -9.06 7.79 -8.82
N LEU A 188 -9.53 6.54 -8.89
CA LEU A 188 -8.98 5.43 -8.09
C LEU A 188 -7.49 5.24 -8.33
N ILE A 189 -7.05 5.29 -9.59
CA ILE A 189 -5.63 5.15 -9.95
C ILE A 189 -4.82 6.36 -9.44
N ILE A 190 -5.32 7.56 -9.64
CA ILE A 190 -4.65 8.79 -9.19
C ILE A 190 -4.55 8.83 -7.66
N GLU A 191 -5.62 8.48 -6.96
CA GLU A 191 -5.63 8.44 -5.49
C GLU A 191 -4.64 7.41 -4.96
N ALA A 192 -4.61 6.20 -5.53
CA ALA A 192 -3.66 5.17 -5.15
C ALA A 192 -2.20 5.62 -5.37
N HIS A 193 -1.92 6.26 -6.52
CA HIS A 193 -0.59 6.80 -6.79
C HIS A 193 -0.19 7.92 -5.81
N ARG A 194 -1.11 8.87 -5.50
CA ARG A 194 -0.87 9.92 -4.49
C ARG A 194 -0.64 9.36 -3.09
N ALA A 195 -1.33 8.26 -2.78
CA ALA A 195 -1.16 7.55 -1.52
C ALA A 195 0.17 6.78 -1.42
N GLY A 196 0.94 6.68 -2.51
CA GLY A 196 2.13 5.83 -2.56
C GLY A 196 1.80 4.34 -2.50
N ALA A 197 0.61 3.94 -2.96
CA ALA A 197 0.22 2.54 -2.98
C ALA A 197 1.04 1.75 -4.00
N SER A 198 1.42 0.54 -3.63
CA SER A 198 2.06 -0.43 -4.55
C SER A 198 1.04 -1.23 -5.35
N ASP A 199 -0.12 -1.52 -4.76
CA ASP A 199 -1.18 -2.32 -5.39
C ASP A 199 -2.56 -1.75 -5.06
N ILE A 200 -3.49 -1.84 -6.03
CA ILE A 200 -4.92 -1.57 -5.87
C ILE A 200 -5.64 -2.91 -5.95
N HIS A 201 -6.40 -3.26 -4.93
CA HIS A 201 -7.22 -4.46 -4.87
C HIS A 201 -8.69 -4.09 -4.99
N LEU A 202 -9.35 -4.64 -5.99
CA LEU A 202 -10.78 -4.51 -6.24
C LEU A 202 -11.43 -5.88 -6.01
N GLU A 203 -12.15 -6.01 -4.91
CA GLU A 203 -12.61 -7.30 -4.41
C GLU A 203 -14.14 -7.37 -4.38
N PRO A 204 -14.76 -8.20 -5.24
CA PRO A 204 -16.18 -8.45 -5.20
C PRO A 204 -16.53 -9.35 -4.01
N LEU A 205 -17.35 -8.84 -3.10
CA LEU A 205 -17.89 -9.59 -1.98
C LEU A 205 -19.41 -9.71 -2.09
N ASP A 206 -20.02 -10.58 -1.28
CA ASP A 206 -21.47 -10.81 -1.32
C ASP A 206 -22.29 -9.51 -1.21
N LYS A 207 -21.97 -8.66 -0.23
CA LYS A 207 -22.77 -7.45 0.07
C LYS A 207 -22.11 -6.14 -0.37
N LYS A 208 -20.81 -6.13 -0.63
CA LYS A 208 -20.07 -4.91 -0.99
C LYS A 208 -19.03 -5.18 -2.08
N PHE A 209 -18.67 -4.14 -2.79
CA PHE A 209 -17.48 -4.08 -3.63
C PHE A 209 -16.38 -3.42 -2.79
N ARG A 210 -15.35 -4.17 -2.38
CA ARG A 210 -14.30 -3.67 -1.50
C ARG A 210 -13.12 -3.18 -2.31
N VAL A 211 -12.65 -1.97 -2.01
CA VAL A 211 -11.42 -1.39 -2.57
C VAL A 211 -10.39 -1.30 -1.46
N ARG A 212 -9.19 -1.83 -1.70
CA ARG A 212 -8.06 -1.71 -0.76
C ARG A 212 -6.82 -1.27 -1.50
N PHE A 213 -6.07 -0.37 -0.89
CA PHE A 213 -4.75 0.00 -1.35
C PHE A 213 -3.70 -0.66 -0.47
N ARG A 214 -2.62 -1.18 -1.09
CA ARG A 214 -1.46 -1.63 -0.34
C ARG A 214 -0.49 -0.46 -0.22
N ILE A 215 -0.43 0.15 0.95
CA ILE A 215 0.46 1.28 1.24
C ILE A 215 1.50 0.80 2.24
N ASP A 216 2.78 1.01 1.92
CA ASP A 216 3.90 0.56 2.74
C ASP A 216 3.82 -0.93 3.17
N GLY A 217 3.28 -1.79 2.29
CA GLY A 217 3.12 -3.22 2.50
C GLY A 217 1.82 -3.64 3.18
N VAL A 218 1.06 -2.71 3.78
CA VAL A 218 -0.18 -2.97 4.52
C VAL A 218 -1.40 -2.62 3.67
N LEU A 219 -2.43 -3.50 3.70
CA LEU A 219 -3.69 -3.25 3.02
C LEU A 219 -4.57 -2.31 3.86
N GLN A 220 -4.98 -1.19 3.26
CA GLN A 220 -5.90 -0.22 3.84
C GLN A 220 -7.19 -0.20 3.03
N GLU A 221 -8.35 -0.31 3.70
CA GLU A 221 -9.65 -0.23 3.03
C GLU A 221 -9.95 1.23 2.69
N MET A 222 -10.32 1.45 1.42
CA MET A 222 -10.64 2.75 0.87
C MET A 222 -12.15 2.87 0.67
N GLN A 223 -12.62 4.11 0.46
CA GLN A 223 -14.02 4.30 0.08
C GLN A 223 -14.28 3.60 -1.26
N ALA A 224 -15.23 2.67 -1.23
CA ALA A 224 -15.54 1.86 -2.40
C ALA A 224 -16.70 2.45 -3.20
N PRO A 225 -16.67 2.34 -4.54
CA PRO A 225 -17.82 2.61 -5.38
C PRO A 225 -19.02 1.71 -5.03
N PRO A 226 -20.26 2.13 -5.36
CA PRO A 226 -21.43 1.29 -5.19
C PRO A 226 -21.28 -0.07 -5.90
N LYS A 227 -21.70 -1.15 -5.26
CA LYS A 227 -21.56 -2.52 -5.81
C LYS A 227 -22.13 -2.68 -7.22
N ARG A 228 -23.21 -1.96 -7.57
CA ARG A 228 -23.81 -1.98 -8.92
C ARG A 228 -22.86 -1.56 -10.03
N LEU A 229 -21.81 -0.76 -9.73
CA LEU A 229 -20.82 -0.30 -10.69
C LEU A 229 -19.63 -1.26 -10.86
N GLN A 230 -19.56 -2.32 -10.05
CA GLN A 230 -18.47 -3.30 -10.05
C GLN A 230 -18.17 -3.82 -11.46
N SER A 231 -19.20 -4.31 -12.16
CA SER A 231 -19.04 -4.89 -13.50
C SER A 231 -18.53 -3.89 -14.53
N ALA A 232 -19.03 -2.66 -14.49
CA ALA A 232 -18.62 -1.59 -15.39
C ALA A 232 -17.17 -1.15 -15.14
N ILE A 233 -16.76 -1.05 -13.86
CA ILE A 233 -15.38 -0.72 -13.46
C ILE A 233 -14.41 -1.80 -13.96
N VAL A 234 -14.73 -3.08 -13.75
CA VAL A 234 -13.89 -4.20 -14.21
C VAL A 234 -13.80 -4.22 -15.73
N SER A 235 -14.91 -4.05 -16.44
CA SER A 235 -14.92 -3.98 -17.91
C SER A 235 -14.07 -2.82 -18.41
N ARG A 236 -14.16 -1.65 -17.78
CA ARG A 236 -13.33 -0.48 -18.15
C ARG A 236 -11.84 -0.75 -17.96
N LEU A 237 -11.45 -1.39 -16.86
CA LEU A 237 -10.05 -1.77 -16.63
C LEU A 237 -9.55 -2.76 -17.71
N LYS A 238 -10.36 -3.74 -18.09
CA LYS A 238 -10.01 -4.66 -19.18
C LYS A 238 -9.85 -3.94 -20.52
N ILE A 239 -10.74 -3.00 -20.85
CA ILE A 239 -10.62 -2.14 -22.05
C ILE A 239 -9.30 -1.38 -22.04
N MET A 240 -8.93 -0.79 -20.90
CA MET A 240 -7.69 -0.01 -20.77
C MET A 240 -6.42 -0.85 -21.01
N THR A 241 -6.47 -2.17 -20.82
CA THR A 241 -5.31 -3.03 -21.11
C THR A 241 -5.11 -3.29 -22.60
N GLY A 242 -6.15 -3.16 -23.42
CA GLY A 242 -6.16 -3.48 -24.86
C GLY A 242 -5.98 -4.95 -25.20
N SER A 243 -5.60 -5.80 -24.25
CA SER A 243 -5.30 -7.23 -24.46
C SER A 243 -6.29 -8.18 -23.80
N MET A 244 -7.01 -7.73 -22.76
CA MET A 244 -7.97 -8.55 -22.01
C MET A 244 -9.34 -8.61 -22.69
N SER A 245 -9.96 -9.79 -22.69
CA SER A 245 -11.33 -9.96 -23.19
C SER A 245 -12.37 -9.53 -22.15
N ILE A 246 -13.29 -8.65 -22.54
CA ILE A 246 -14.42 -8.21 -21.69
C ILE A 246 -15.46 -9.33 -21.56
N ALA A 247 -15.63 -10.13 -22.63
CA ALA A 247 -16.60 -11.20 -22.69
C ALA A 247 -16.19 -12.43 -21.86
N GLU A 248 -14.88 -12.71 -21.77
CA GLU A 248 -14.38 -13.83 -20.97
C GLU A 248 -14.29 -13.42 -19.50
N LYS A 249 -15.06 -14.11 -18.63
CA LYS A 249 -15.16 -13.86 -17.19
C LYS A 249 -14.90 -15.11 -16.35
N ARG A 250 -14.58 -16.23 -16.99
CA ARG A 250 -14.41 -17.54 -16.35
C ARG A 250 -12.96 -17.94 -16.18
N LEU A 251 -12.05 -17.28 -16.91
CA LEU A 251 -10.63 -17.55 -16.89
C LEU A 251 -9.85 -16.36 -16.34
N PRO A 252 -8.74 -16.60 -15.62
CA PRO A 252 -7.81 -15.53 -15.23
C PRO A 252 -7.25 -14.84 -16.47
N GLN A 253 -7.02 -13.54 -16.36
CA GLN A 253 -6.42 -12.74 -17.43
C GLN A 253 -5.40 -11.78 -16.84
N ASP A 254 -4.31 -11.55 -17.57
CA ASP A 254 -3.27 -10.60 -17.23
C ASP A 254 -3.09 -9.58 -18.36
N GLY A 255 -2.80 -8.34 -17.99
CA GLY A 255 -2.61 -7.26 -18.96
C GLY A 255 -1.81 -6.10 -18.36
N ARG A 256 -1.57 -5.08 -19.19
CA ARG A 256 -0.85 -3.87 -18.80
C ARG A 256 -1.62 -2.63 -19.20
N ILE A 257 -1.59 -1.62 -18.35
CA ILE A 257 -2.14 -0.31 -18.63
C ILE A 257 -1.01 0.70 -18.50
N GLN A 258 -0.84 1.56 -19.49
CA GLN A 258 0.07 2.70 -19.42
C GLN A 258 -0.73 3.98 -19.28
N VAL A 259 -0.43 4.75 -18.25
CA VAL A 259 -1.09 6.04 -17.98
C VAL A 259 -0.05 7.11 -17.69
N LYS A 260 -0.39 8.36 -17.98
CA LYS A 260 0.42 9.50 -17.56
C LYS A 260 -0.30 10.26 -16.45
N ILE A 261 0.35 10.42 -15.31
CA ILE A 261 -0.13 11.25 -14.19
C ILE A 261 0.81 12.44 -14.04
N LYS A 262 0.30 13.67 -14.19
CA LYS A 262 1.11 14.90 -14.18
C LYS A 262 2.32 14.80 -15.14
N LYS A 263 2.10 14.33 -16.37
CA LYS A 263 3.12 14.10 -17.43
C LYS A 263 4.14 13.01 -17.13
N LYS A 264 4.06 12.29 -16.00
CA LYS A 264 4.93 11.15 -15.68
C LYS A 264 4.27 9.86 -16.14
N PRO A 265 4.94 9.03 -16.94
CA PRO A 265 4.43 7.72 -17.35
C PRO A 265 4.47 6.75 -16.16
N ILE A 266 3.35 6.07 -15.94
CA ILE A 266 3.16 5.04 -14.92
C ILE A 266 2.67 3.79 -15.61
N ASP A 267 3.31 2.67 -15.34
CA ASP A 267 2.90 1.36 -15.84
C ASP A 267 2.10 0.65 -14.74
N LEU A 268 0.95 0.06 -15.12
CA LEU A 268 0.13 -0.75 -14.24
C LEU A 268 0.08 -2.17 -14.79
N ARG A 269 0.42 -3.17 -13.97
CA ARG A 269 0.15 -4.58 -14.28
C ARG A 269 -1.20 -4.94 -13.68
N VAL A 270 -2.08 -5.48 -14.51
CA VAL A 270 -3.45 -5.83 -14.13
C VAL A 270 -3.61 -7.33 -14.20
N SER A 271 -4.10 -7.92 -13.13
CA SER A 271 -4.47 -9.33 -13.10
C SER A 271 -5.92 -9.47 -12.65
N THR A 272 -6.69 -10.31 -13.34
CA THR A 272 -8.08 -10.61 -12.99
C THR A 272 -8.25 -12.09 -12.72
N ILE A 273 -9.02 -12.43 -11.70
CA ILE A 273 -9.42 -13.80 -11.40
C ILE A 273 -10.92 -13.89 -11.19
N PRO A 274 -11.60 -14.92 -11.70
CA PRO A 274 -13.01 -15.15 -11.44
C PRO A 274 -13.23 -15.56 -9.98
N THR A 275 -14.27 -14.98 -9.36
CA THR A 275 -14.73 -15.36 -8.02
C THR A 275 -16.24 -15.53 -8.00
N ASN A 276 -16.81 -16.06 -6.91
CA ASN A 276 -18.25 -16.31 -6.79
C ASN A 276 -19.12 -15.04 -6.93
N HIS A 277 -18.57 -13.85 -6.66
CA HIS A 277 -19.32 -12.58 -6.68
C HIS A 277 -18.89 -11.65 -7.82
N GLY A 278 -18.11 -12.16 -8.78
CA GLY A 278 -17.57 -11.43 -9.91
C GLY A 278 -16.05 -11.57 -10.02
N GLU A 279 -15.41 -10.81 -10.89
CA GLU A 279 -13.96 -10.85 -11.07
C GLU A 279 -13.27 -9.99 -10.02
N SER A 280 -12.32 -10.57 -9.29
CA SER A 280 -11.38 -9.83 -8.45
C SER A 280 -10.25 -9.30 -9.33
N VAL A 281 -9.88 -8.04 -9.13
CA VAL A 281 -8.83 -7.37 -9.91
C VAL A 281 -7.76 -6.84 -8.99
N VAL A 282 -6.50 -7.05 -9.36
CA VAL A 282 -5.34 -6.43 -8.71
C VAL A 282 -4.58 -5.63 -9.76
N LEU A 283 -4.34 -4.33 -9.45
CA LEU A 283 -3.49 -3.48 -10.25
C LEU A 283 -2.22 -3.19 -9.46
N ARG A 284 -1.06 -3.63 -9.96
CA ARG A 284 0.25 -3.25 -9.40
C ARG A 284 0.75 -1.99 -10.05
N ILE A 285 1.06 -0.99 -9.25
CA ILE A 285 1.58 0.31 -9.70
C ILE A 285 3.10 0.22 -9.80
N LEU A 286 3.63 0.44 -10.99
CA LEU A 286 5.07 0.49 -11.27
C LEU A 286 5.46 1.94 -11.51
N ASP A 287 5.79 2.65 -10.42
CA ASP A 287 6.29 4.03 -10.51
C ASP A 287 7.81 4.02 -10.64
N LYS A 288 8.29 4.43 -11.81
CA LYS A 288 9.73 4.50 -12.13
C LYS A 288 10.51 5.39 -11.15
N ALA A 289 9.89 6.47 -10.68
CA ALA A 289 10.56 7.41 -9.77
C ALA A 289 10.79 6.81 -8.37
N SER A 290 9.89 5.96 -7.89
CA SER A 290 10.01 5.29 -6.59
C SER A 290 11.01 4.12 -6.59
N LEU A 291 11.44 3.68 -7.76
CA LEU A 291 12.36 2.55 -7.92
C LEU A 291 13.83 2.99 -8.15
N MET A 292 14.07 4.26 -8.49
CA MET A 292 15.42 4.82 -8.71
C MET A 292 16.04 5.31 -7.39
N LEU A 293 16.08 4.41 -6.38
CA LEU A 293 16.75 4.70 -5.11
C LEU A 293 18.26 4.53 -5.27
N GLY A 294 19.04 5.43 -4.67
CA GLY A 294 20.46 5.21 -4.43
C GLY A 294 20.72 4.30 -3.23
N LEU A 295 21.96 3.90 -3.00
CA LEU A 295 22.32 3.07 -1.83
C LEU A 295 21.97 3.74 -0.49
N PRO A 296 22.15 5.06 -0.29
CA PRO A 296 21.81 5.72 0.97
C PRO A 296 20.31 5.64 1.31
N GLU A 297 19.43 5.68 0.29
CA GLU A 297 17.98 5.66 0.49
C GLU A 297 17.44 4.27 0.87
N LEU A 298 18.22 3.20 0.67
CA LEU A 298 17.85 1.85 1.07
C LEU A 298 17.72 1.68 2.58
N GLY A 299 18.40 2.55 3.35
CA GLY A 299 18.34 2.57 4.81
C GLY A 299 19.50 1.87 5.51
N PHE A 300 20.65 1.70 4.86
CA PHE A 300 21.86 1.27 5.52
C PHE A 300 22.34 2.30 6.55
N PHE A 301 22.95 1.83 7.62
CA PHE A 301 23.85 2.68 8.40
C PHE A 301 25.20 2.81 7.69
N SER A 302 25.98 3.84 8.03
CA SER A 302 27.23 4.16 7.34
C SER A 302 28.23 3.00 7.30
N ASP A 303 28.36 2.26 8.40
CA ASP A 303 29.25 1.11 8.54
C ASP A 303 28.87 -0.08 7.61
N ASP A 304 27.56 -0.35 7.54
CA ASP A 304 27.03 -1.39 6.67
C ASP A 304 27.07 -0.95 5.19
N GLN A 305 26.81 0.34 4.92
CA GLN A 305 26.91 0.91 3.58
C GLN A 305 28.33 0.82 3.02
N GLU A 306 29.34 1.27 3.77
CA GLU A 306 30.75 1.19 3.36
C GLU A 306 31.18 -0.25 3.07
N THR A 307 30.71 -1.19 3.91
CA THR A 307 30.99 -2.61 3.70
C THR A 307 30.34 -3.11 2.42
N PHE A 308 29.08 -2.74 2.19
CA PHE A 308 28.33 -3.17 1.02
C PHE A 308 28.88 -2.54 -0.26
N GLU A 309 29.27 -1.26 -0.23
CA GLU A 309 29.92 -0.57 -1.35
C GLU A 309 31.24 -1.23 -1.78
N ARG A 310 32.02 -1.72 -0.83
CA ARG A 310 33.24 -2.51 -1.13
C ARG A 310 32.91 -3.84 -1.82
N LEU A 311 31.86 -4.52 -1.36
CA LEU A 311 31.44 -5.80 -1.92
C LEU A 311 30.95 -5.68 -3.37
N ILE A 312 30.16 -4.68 -3.70
CA ILE A 312 29.60 -4.48 -5.06
C ILE A 312 30.63 -3.98 -6.07
N GLN A 313 31.84 -3.63 -5.62
CA GLN A 313 32.97 -3.22 -6.47
C GLN A 313 34.02 -4.32 -6.69
N LEU A 314 33.80 -5.51 -6.15
CA LEU A 314 34.67 -6.65 -6.37
C LEU A 314 34.80 -6.96 -7.85
N PRO A 315 35.97 -7.46 -8.31
CA PRO A 315 36.17 -7.76 -9.72
C PRO A 315 35.39 -8.97 -10.21
N ASP A 316 35.12 -9.92 -9.33
CA ASP A 316 34.47 -11.20 -9.63
C ASP A 316 33.72 -11.77 -8.42
N GLY A 317 33.00 -12.84 -8.67
CA GLY A 317 32.28 -13.59 -7.65
C GLY A 317 30.78 -13.37 -7.67
N ILE A 318 30.07 -14.04 -6.80
CA ILE A 318 28.62 -13.96 -6.66
C ILE A 318 28.26 -13.18 -5.40
N LEU A 319 27.42 -12.18 -5.55
CA LEU A 319 26.73 -11.48 -4.47
C LEU A 319 25.25 -11.85 -4.50
N LEU A 320 24.75 -12.45 -3.44
CA LEU A 320 23.35 -12.87 -3.33
C LEU A 320 22.57 -11.92 -2.42
N VAL A 321 21.39 -11.52 -2.88
CA VAL A 321 20.40 -10.83 -2.05
C VAL A 321 19.25 -11.79 -1.79
N THR A 322 18.93 -12.06 -0.53
CA THR A 322 17.88 -13.02 -0.18
C THR A 322 16.79 -12.41 0.68
N GLY A 323 15.62 -13.03 0.68
CA GLY A 323 14.45 -12.60 1.41
C GLY A 323 13.16 -13.03 0.73
N PRO A 324 12.00 -12.90 1.40
CA PRO A 324 10.70 -13.21 0.80
C PRO A 324 10.32 -12.22 -0.30
N THR A 325 9.22 -12.50 -0.97
CA THR A 325 8.62 -11.56 -1.92
C THR A 325 8.27 -10.26 -1.21
N GLY A 326 8.56 -9.13 -1.84
CA GLY A 326 8.30 -7.80 -1.25
C GLY A 326 9.34 -7.30 -0.24
N SER A 327 10.46 -8.02 -0.03
CA SER A 327 11.53 -7.56 0.86
C SER A 327 12.45 -6.48 0.26
N GLY A 328 12.22 -6.06 -0.98
CA GLY A 328 12.98 -5.00 -1.64
C GLY A 328 14.24 -5.47 -2.39
N LYS A 329 14.42 -6.77 -2.65
CA LYS A 329 15.60 -7.34 -3.33
C LYS A 329 15.89 -6.66 -4.67
N THR A 330 14.88 -6.53 -5.53
CA THR A 330 15.02 -5.91 -6.85
C THR A 330 15.47 -4.45 -6.74
N SER A 331 14.87 -3.68 -5.82
CA SER A 331 15.25 -2.27 -5.59
C SER A 331 16.72 -2.16 -5.14
N THR A 332 17.17 -3.08 -4.27
CA THR A 332 18.56 -3.13 -3.83
C THR A 332 19.50 -3.50 -4.97
N LEU A 333 19.18 -4.53 -5.77
CA LEU A 333 20.00 -4.89 -6.92
C LEU A 333 20.07 -3.74 -7.94
N TYR A 334 18.95 -3.06 -8.20
CA TYR A 334 18.95 -1.93 -9.10
C TYR A 334 19.77 -0.74 -8.57
N ALA A 335 19.72 -0.48 -7.26
CA ALA A 335 20.57 0.51 -6.62
C ALA A 335 22.08 0.15 -6.76
N CYS A 336 22.43 -1.14 -6.59
CA CYS A 336 23.79 -1.62 -6.83
C CYS A 336 24.22 -1.41 -8.28
N LEU A 337 23.38 -1.83 -9.23
CA LEU A 337 23.66 -1.67 -10.65
C LEU A 337 23.84 -0.19 -11.03
N ASN A 338 22.97 0.69 -10.52
CA ASN A 338 23.07 2.13 -10.76
C ASN A 338 24.38 2.73 -10.20
N TYR A 339 24.79 2.29 -9.00
CA TYR A 339 26.03 2.74 -8.35
C TYR A 339 27.28 2.36 -9.14
N ILE A 340 27.33 1.14 -9.71
CA ILE A 340 28.48 0.64 -10.48
C ILE A 340 28.39 0.90 -11.99
N ASN A 341 27.29 1.48 -12.47
CA ASN A 341 27.06 1.78 -13.88
C ASN A 341 27.95 2.95 -14.35
N LYS A 342 29.13 2.60 -14.83
CA LYS A 342 30.12 3.54 -15.35
C LYS A 342 30.42 3.22 -16.81
N PRO A 343 30.92 4.19 -17.60
CA PRO A 343 31.20 3.99 -19.04
C PRO A 343 32.21 2.87 -19.35
N ASP A 344 33.06 2.53 -18.41
CA ASP A 344 34.10 1.48 -18.51
C ASP A 344 33.57 0.07 -18.12
N ARG A 345 32.32 -0.05 -17.72
CA ARG A 345 31.70 -1.32 -17.27
C ARG A 345 30.51 -1.71 -18.12
N LYS A 346 30.56 -2.87 -18.73
CA LYS A 346 29.42 -3.45 -19.44
C LYS A 346 28.58 -4.29 -18.48
N ILE A 347 27.35 -3.84 -18.24
CA ILE A 347 26.39 -4.49 -17.35
C ILE A 347 25.27 -5.09 -18.21
N ILE A 348 24.97 -6.37 -17.98
CA ILE A 348 23.86 -7.07 -18.63
C ILE A 348 23.01 -7.75 -17.58
N THR A 349 21.70 -7.61 -17.68
CA THR A 349 20.74 -8.29 -16.79
C THR A 349 19.89 -9.31 -17.53
N VAL A 350 19.38 -10.31 -16.80
CA VAL A 350 18.30 -11.20 -17.25
C VAL A 350 17.25 -11.28 -16.18
N GLU A 351 15.99 -10.96 -16.53
CA GLU A 351 14.93 -10.67 -15.58
C GLU A 351 13.56 -11.25 -16.01
N GLU A 352 12.70 -11.56 -15.05
CA GLU A 352 11.35 -12.11 -15.27
C GLU A 352 10.31 -11.45 -14.35
N PRO A 353 9.71 -10.34 -14.83
CA PRO A 353 10.09 -9.49 -15.97
C PRO A 353 11.03 -8.36 -15.57
N ILE A 354 11.45 -7.54 -16.54
CA ILE A 354 12.11 -6.26 -16.27
C ILE A 354 11.12 -5.34 -15.55
N GLU A 355 11.50 -4.81 -14.38
CA GLU A 355 10.63 -3.92 -13.61
C GLU A 355 10.60 -2.50 -14.19
N TYR A 356 11.76 -1.95 -14.55
CA TYR A 356 11.88 -0.71 -15.31
C TYR A 356 13.19 -0.67 -16.09
N GLN A 357 13.23 0.15 -17.14
CA GLN A 357 14.41 0.32 -17.98
C GLN A 357 15.45 1.20 -17.29
N MET A 358 16.69 0.72 -17.26
CA MET A 358 17.86 1.44 -16.74
C MET A 358 18.74 1.93 -17.88
N THR A 359 19.02 3.23 -17.89
CA THR A 359 19.94 3.81 -18.89
C THR A 359 21.36 3.26 -18.72
N GLY A 360 22.01 2.86 -19.81
CA GLY A 360 23.38 2.35 -19.79
C GLY A 360 23.51 0.86 -19.43
N ILE A 361 22.40 0.15 -19.23
CA ILE A 361 22.37 -1.28 -18.89
C ILE A 361 21.61 -2.05 -19.97
N ASN A 362 22.15 -3.16 -20.41
CA ASN A 362 21.48 -4.06 -21.36
C ASN A 362 20.61 -5.05 -20.58
N GLN A 363 19.29 -4.88 -20.62
CA GLN A 363 18.33 -5.70 -19.89
C GLN A 363 17.67 -6.70 -20.84
N VAL A 364 17.75 -7.99 -20.52
CA VAL A 364 17.14 -9.10 -21.26
C VAL A 364 15.92 -9.60 -20.47
N GLN A 365 14.75 -9.57 -21.10
CA GLN A 365 13.54 -10.13 -20.51
C GLN A 365 13.37 -11.59 -20.88
N VAL A 366 13.14 -12.44 -19.88
CA VAL A 366 12.74 -13.83 -20.07
C VAL A 366 11.38 -13.88 -20.75
N ASN A 367 11.26 -14.74 -21.75
CA ASN A 367 10.01 -15.06 -22.45
C ASN A 367 9.97 -16.56 -22.79
N PRO A 368 9.38 -17.39 -21.90
CA PRO A 368 9.33 -18.84 -22.09
C PRO A 368 8.60 -19.28 -23.37
N GLU A 369 7.64 -18.49 -23.85
CA GLU A 369 6.84 -18.82 -25.05
C GLU A 369 7.69 -18.94 -26.31
N ILE A 370 8.77 -18.17 -26.40
CA ILE A 370 9.73 -18.21 -27.51
C ILE A 370 11.03 -18.94 -27.14
N GLY A 371 11.09 -19.63 -25.99
CA GLY A 371 12.28 -20.34 -25.52
C GLY A 371 13.38 -19.46 -24.93
N MET A 372 13.13 -18.17 -24.69
CA MET A 372 14.06 -17.25 -24.01
C MET A 372 13.96 -17.46 -22.49
N THR A 373 14.66 -18.45 -21.98
CA THR A 373 14.76 -18.81 -20.55
C THR A 373 16.00 -18.17 -19.90
N PHE A 374 16.08 -18.21 -18.56
CA PHE A 374 17.30 -17.76 -17.85
C PHE A 374 18.57 -18.45 -18.37
N PRO A 375 18.65 -19.81 -18.47
CA PRO A 375 19.83 -20.46 -19.01
C PRO A 375 20.17 -20.06 -20.44
N THR A 376 19.16 -19.97 -21.33
CA THR A 376 19.38 -19.58 -22.74
C THR A 376 19.95 -18.18 -22.85
N ALA A 377 19.39 -17.21 -22.12
CA ALA A 377 19.87 -15.85 -22.06
C ALA A 377 21.30 -15.78 -21.53
N LEU A 378 21.59 -16.45 -20.38
CA LEU A 378 22.90 -16.42 -19.73
C LEU A 378 24.02 -16.96 -20.62
N ARG A 379 23.79 -18.10 -21.33
CA ARG A 379 24.78 -18.63 -22.27
C ARG A 379 25.11 -17.62 -23.38
N SER A 380 24.16 -16.81 -23.79
CA SER A 380 24.37 -15.77 -24.79
C SER A 380 25.04 -14.55 -24.20
N ILE A 381 24.70 -14.15 -22.99
CA ILE A 381 25.28 -13.02 -22.26
C ILE A 381 26.78 -13.23 -22.08
N LEU A 382 27.25 -14.44 -21.74
CA LEU A 382 28.67 -14.75 -21.57
C LEU A 382 29.50 -14.52 -22.86
N ARG A 383 28.88 -14.54 -24.04
CA ARG A 383 29.55 -14.21 -25.31
C ARG A 383 29.50 -12.73 -25.66
N GLN A 384 28.93 -11.92 -24.81
CA GLN A 384 28.81 -10.45 -24.96
C GLN A 384 29.89 -9.67 -24.21
N ALA A 385 30.87 -10.35 -23.62
CA ALA A 385 31.97 -9.77 -22.83
C ALA A 385 31.43 -8.79 -21.74
N PRO A 386 30.50 -9.18 -20.86
CA PRO A 386 30.05 -8.35 -19.76
C PRO A 386 31.13 -8.28 -18.66
N ASN A 387 31.16 -7.16 -17.91
CA ASN A 387 31.90 -7.10 -16.65
C ASN A 387 31.01 -7.54 -15.48
N VAL A 388 29.73 -7.19 -15.56
CA VAL A 388 28.74 -7.45 -14.51
C VAL A 388 27.51 -8.13 -15.11
N ILE A 389 27.05 -9.17 -14.47
CA ILE A 389 25.83 -9.90 -14.83
C ILE A 389 24.86 -9.83 -13.66
N MET A 390 23.61 -9.45 -13.89
CA MET A 390 22.55 -9.59 -12.90
C MET A 390 21.54 -10.62 -13.38
N ILE A 391 21.24 -11.58 -12.52
CA ILE A 391 20.26 -12.63 -12.74
C ILE A 391 19.12 -12.38 -11.76
N GLY A 392 17.91 -12.13 -12.27
CA GLY A 392 16.76 -11.80 -11.44
C GLY A 392 16.61 -12.74 -10.26
N GLU A 393 16.68 -14.04 -10.48
CA GLU A 393 16.69 -15.06 -9.44
C GLU A 393 17.27 -16.38 -9.93
N ILE A 394 17.78 -17.20 -8.98
CA ILE A 394 18.23 -18.57 -9.22
C ILE A 394 17.20 -19.54 -8.64
N ARG A 395 16.52 -20.30 -9.55
CA ARG A 395 15.50 -21.30 -9.15
C ARG A 395 15.93 -22.72 -9.42
N ASP A 396 16.84 -22.94 -10.35
CA ASP A 396 17.23 -24.25 -10.88
C ASP A 396 18.74 -24.41 -10.99
N LEU A 397 19.18 -25.67 -11.10
CA LEU A 397 20.59 -26.05 -11.18
C LEU A 397 21.27 -25.48 -12.42
N GLU A 398 20.59 -25.43 -13.54
CA GLU A 398 21.19 -24.98 -14.80
C GLU A 398 21.57 -23.49 -14.72
N THR A 399 20.65 -22.64 -14.25
CA THR A 399 20.89 -21.22 -13.99
C THR A 399 22.01 -21.04 -12.97
N ALA A 400 21.96 -21.80 -11.84
CA ALA A 400 22.98 -21.73 -10.78
C ALA A 400 24.37 -22.11 -11.30
N SER A 401 24.45 -23.16 -12.12
CA SER A 401 25.72 -23.63 -12.68
C SER A 401 26.34 -22.60 -13.63
N ILE A 402 25.54 -21.97 -14.50
CA ILE A 402 26.03 -20.93 -15.42
C ILE A 402 26.49 -19.71 -14.62
N ALA A 403 25.73 -19.27 -13.61
CA ALA A 403 26.10 -18.17 -12.72
C ALA A 403 27.44 -18.41 -12.00
N THR A 404 27.61 -19.63 -11.45
CA THR A 404 28.83 -20.03 -10.77
C THR A 404 30.01 -20.03 -11.72
N ASN A 405 29.89 -20.63 -12.90
CA ASN A 405 30.96 -20.63 -13.91
C ASN A 405 31.32 -19.22 -14.38
N ALA A 406 30.32 -18.35 -14.57
CA ALA A 406 30.55 -16.95 -14.91
C ALA A 406 31.43 -16.26 -13.84
N SER A 407 31.10 -16.43 -12.58
CA SER A 407 31.85 -15.83 -11.47
C SER A 407 33.29 -16.34 -11.37
N LEU A 408 33.50 -17.63 -11.63
CA LEU A 408 34.86 -18.25 -11.62
C LEU A 408 35.69 -17.83 -12.84
N THR A 409 35.05 -17.35 -13.90
CA THR A 409 35.74 -16.84 -15.11
C THR A 409 35.94 -15.32 -15.11
N GLY A 410 35.80 -14.66 -13.96
CA GLY A 410 36.14 -13.26 -13.77
C GLY A 410 34.97 -12.27 -13.93
N HIS A 411 33.72 -12.73 -13.82
CA HIS A 411 32.55 -11.86 -13.87
C HIS A 411 32.00 -11.60 -12.45
N LEU A 412 31.57 -10.38 -12.19
CA LEU A 412 30.79 -10.08 -11.00
C LEU A 412 29.31 -10.41 -11.28
N VAL A 413 28.75 -11.28 -10.47
CA VAL A 413 27.37 -11.78 -10.63
C VAL A 413 26.52 -11.35 -9.45
N PHE A 414 25.41 -10.68 -9.73
CA PHE A 414 24.35 -10.40 -8.75
C PHE A 414 23.18 -11.31 -9.00
N SER A 415 22.60 -11.85 -7.92
CA SER A 415 21.35 -12.62 -8.05
C SER A 415 20.55 -12.62 -6.75
N THR A 416 19.34 -13.21 -6.82
CA THR A 416 18.49 -13.39 -5.65
C THR A 416 18.16 -14.85 -5.38
N LEU A 417 17.89 -15.12 -4.10
CA LEU A 417 17.31 -16.36 -3.59
C LEU A 417 16.12 -16.06 -2.68
N HIS A 418 15.34 -17.09 -2.36
CA HIS A 418 14.23 -17.00 -1.41
C HIS A 418 14.58 -17.79 -0.14
N THR A 419 15.44 -17.24 0.72
CA THR A 419 15.71 -17.75 2.07
C THR A 419 15.42 -16.67 3.12
N ASN A 420 15.24 -17.08 4.37
CA ASN A 420 14.84 -16.16 5.44
C ASN A 420 16.01 -15.38 6.03
N ASP A 421 17.20 -15.94 6.02
CA ASP A 421 18.44 -15.37 6.52
C ASP A 421 19.59 -15.62 5.53
N ALA A 422 20.72 -14.96 5.71
CA ALA A 422 21.85 -15.05 4.80
C ALA A 422 22.57 -16.41 4.86
N PRO A 423 22.87 -17.01 6.04
CA PRO A 423 23.51 -18.32 6.09
C PRO A 423 22.71 -19.44 5.44
N SER A 424 21.37 -19.38 5.46
CA SER A 424 20.49 -20.38 4.84
C SER A 424 20.53 -20.39 3.30
N ALA A 425 21.09 -19.37 2.68
CA ALA A 425 21.25 -19.34 1.22
C ALA A 425 22.28 -20.39 0.73
N ILE A 426 23.24 -20.75 1.55
CA ILE A 426 24.27 -21.74 1.22
C ILE A 426 23.66 -23.15 1.07
N PRO A 427 22.99 -23.72 2.10
CA PRO A 427 22.29 -25.00 1.93
C PRO A 427 21.29 -24.96 0.76
N ARG A 428 20.58 -23.84 0.56
CA ARG A 428 19.63 -23.70 -0.54
C ARG A 428 20.29 -23.88 -1.92
N LEU A 429 21.47 -23.33 -2.14
CA LEU A 429 22.24 -23.56 -3.39
C LEU A 429 22.67 -25.02 -3.53
N ILE A 430 23.07 -25.65 -2.44
CA ILE A 430 23.44 -27.07 -2.43
C ILE A 430 22.23 -27.95 -2.71
N ASP A 431 21.05 -27.62 -2.16
CA ASP A 431 19.80 -28.33 -2.40
C ASP A 431 19.32 -28.19 -3.86
N ILE A 432 19.58 -27.05 -4.51
CA ILE A 432 19.37 -26.87 -5.94
C ILE A 432 20.28 -27.79 -6.77
N GLY A 433 21.39 -28.29 -6.18
CA GLY A 433 22.32 -29.20 -6.81
C GLY A 433 23.72 -28.62 -7.08
N VAL A 434 23.99 -27.38 -6.67
CA VAL A 434 25.33 -26.78 -6.81
C VAL A 434 26.33 -27.55 -5.95
N GLN A 435 27.46 -27.94 -6.54
CA GLN A 435 28.49 -28.63 -5.80
C GLN A 435 29.11 -27.71 -4.72
N PRO A 436 29.34 -28.19 -3.47
CA PRO A 436 29.83 -27.37 -2.36
C PRO A 436 31.09 -26.59 -2.69
N PHE A 437 32.06 -27.20 -3.37
CA PHE A 437 33.32 -26.55 -3.72
C PHE A 437 33.12 -25.41 -4.73
N LEU A 438 32.14 -25.52 -5.61
CA LEU A 438 31.76 -24.44 -6.55
C LEU A 438 31.09 -23.28 -5.82
N ALA A 439 30.16 -23.58 -4.92
CA ALA A 439 29.52 -22.57 -4.08
C ALA A 439 30.57 -21.84 -3.21
N ALA A 440 31.45 -22.57 -2.57
CA ALA A 440 32.53 -22.02 -1.73
C ALA A 440 33.48 -21.09 -2.49
N SER A 441 33.81 -21.43 -3.74
CA SER A 441 34.75 -20.65 -4.55
C SER A 441 34.10 -19.42 -5.19
N SER A 442 32.85 -19.52 -5.56
CA SER A 442 32.12 -18.46 -6.30
C SER A 442 31.51 -17.39 -5.40
N LEU A 443 30.98 -17.75 -4.22
CA LEU A 443 30.31 -16.80 -3.34
C LEU A 443 31.31 -15.85 -2.65
N ARG A 444 30.97 -14.54 -2.64
CA ARG A 444 31.71 -13.52 -1.90
C ARG A 444 30.93 -13.04 -0.68
N ALA A 445 29.67 -12.73 -0.86
CA ALA A 445 28.80 -12.34 0.24
C ALA A 445 27.33 -12.67 -0.06
N ILE A 446 26.56 -12.77 1.01
CA ILE A 446 25.13 -12.99 0.99
C ILE A 446 24.49 -11.95 1.89
N MET A 447 23.47 -11.23 1.38
CA MET A 447 22.73 -10.25 2.14
C MET A 447 21.28 -10.67 2.27
N ALA A 448 20.80 -10.92 3.48
CA ALA A 448 19.38 -11.06 3.73
C ALA A 448 18.76 -9.68 3.99
N GLN A 449 17.53 -9.50 3.54
CA GLN A 449 16.84 -8.23 3.62
C GLN A 449 15.35 -8.40 3.95
N ARG A 450 14.85 -7.47 4.78
CA ARG A 450 13.42 -7.22 5.03
C ARG A 450 13.15 -5.73 4.93
N LEU A 451 11.89 -5.36 4.78
CA LEU A 451 11.45 -3.96 4.85
C LEU A 451 10.63 -3.74 6.12
N VAL A 452 10.96 -2.67 6.84
CA VAL A 452 10.19 -2.13 7.96
C VAL A 452 9.61 -0.78 7.57
N ARG A 453 8.45 -0.40 8.13
CA ARG A 453 7.87 0.92 7.92
C ARG A 453 8.66 1.98 8.67
N ARG A 454 8.85 3.13 8.05
CA ARG A 454 9.47 4.29 8.70
C ARG A 454 8.43 5.05 9.50
N ILE A 455 8.79 5.50 10.70
CA ILE A 455 7.95 6.42 11.48
C ILE A 455 7.74 7.70 10.66
N CYS A 456 6.50 8.17 10.61
CA CYS A 456 6.14 9.37 9.88
C CYS A 456 6.88 10.60 10.46
N PRO A 457 7.65 11.35 9.65
CA PRO A 457 8.41 12.50 10.14
C PRO A 457 7.51 13.62 10.66
N ASP A 458 6.28 13.73 10.12
CA ASP A 458 5.36 14.84 10.42
C ASP A 458 4.64 14.68 11.77
N CYS A 459 4.55 13.44 12.30
CA CYS A 459 3.84 13.16 13.55
C CYS A 459 4.64 12.31 14.54
N ARG A 460 5.95 12.18 14.35
CA ARG A 460 6.82 11.47 15.29
C ARG A 460 6.89 12.17 16.63
N GLN A 461 6.87 11.37 17.68
CA GLN A 461 7.03 11.84 19.07
C GLN A 461 7.87 10.84 19.86
N PRO A 462 8.56 11.27 20.93
CA PRO A 462 9.27 10.36 21.82
C PRO A 462 8.34 9.28 22.38
N ALA A 463 8.89 8.07 22.54
CA ALA A 463 8.19 6.93 23.10
C ALA A 463 9.11 6.18 24.06
N GLU A 464 8.51 5.45 24.99
CA GLU A 464 9.21 4.51 25.87
C GLU A 464 8.93 3.09 25.42
N LEU A 465 9.94 2.23 25.48
CA LEU A 465 9.78 0.80 25.19
C LEU A 465 9.19 0.09 26.42
N GLY A 466 8.16 -0.70 26.17
CA GLY A 466 7.62 -1.58 27.18
C GLY A 466 8.57 -2.74 27.53
N GLU A 467 8.46 -3.29 28.74
CA GLU A 467 9.29 -4.45 29.14
C GLU A 467 9.15 -5.66 28.21
N SER A 468 7.96 -5.88 27.65
CA SER A 468 7.69 -6.95 26.68
C SER A 468 8.44 -6.74 25.37
N GLU A 469 8.52 -5.48 24.88
CA GLU A 469 9.25 -5.13 23.67
C GLU A 469 10.75 -5.23 23.89
N MET A 470 11.26 -4.74 25.02
CA MET A 470 12.69 -4.87 25.39
C MET A 470 13.12 -6.34 25.44
N ARG A 471 12.31 -7.20 26.07
CA ARG A 471 12.57 -8.64 26.12
C ARG A 471 12.53 -9.30 24.75
N ALA A 472 11.51 -8.96 23.94
CA ALA A 472 11.35 -9.52 22.59
C ALA A 472 12.50 -9.13 21.65
N LEU A 473 13.00 -7.92 21.77
CA LEU A 473 14.12 -7.38 20.98
C LEU A 473 15.49 -7.62 21.63
N ARG A 474 15.53 -8.17 22.86
CA ARG A 474 16.77 -8.36 23.64
C ARG A 474 17.55 -7.07 23.84
N ILE A 475 16.84 -5.96 24.08
CA ILE A 475 17.44 -4.66 24.35
C ILE A 475 17.82 -4.58 25.85
N GLU A 476 19.07 -4.28 26.12
CA GLU A 476 19.55 -4.06 27.49
C GLU A 476 19.28 -2.62 27.92
N PRO A 477 18.97 -2.37 29.22
CA PRO A 477 18.73 -1.00 29.71
C PRO A 477 19.86 -0.01 29.43
N GLY A 478 21.10 -0.51 29.33
CA GLY A 478 22.28 0.29 28.99
C GLY A 478 22.23 0.92 27.59
N GLN A 479 21.59 0.24 26.63
CA GLN A 479 21.47 0.70 25.25
C GLN A 479 20.44 1.83 25.08
N LEU A 480 19.58 2.04 26.10
CA LEU A 480 18.56 3.10 26.07
C LEU A 480 19.09 4.49 26.45
N ARG A 481 20.31 4.59 27.03
CA ARG A 481 20.86 5.86 27.53
C ARG A 481 21.01 6.92 26.45
N ASP A 482 21.44 6.50 25.26
CA ASP A 482 21.66 7.38 24.10
C ASP A 482 20.61 7.17 22.99
N ALA A 483 19.57 6.39 23.28
CA ALA A 483 18.55 6.04 22.31
C ALA A 483 17.52 7.16 22.11
N GLN A 484 17.08 7.34 20.88
CA GLN A 484 16.00 8.24 20.50
C GLN A 484 14.78 7.44 20.06
N VAL A 485 14.20 6.67 20.98
CA VAL A 485 13.01 5.87 20.64
C VAL A 485 11.85 6.77 20.31
N MET A 486 11.21 6.53 19.18
CA MET A 486 10.12 7.35 18.65
C MET A 486 8.92 6.49 18.28
N GLN A 487 7.75 7.12 18.21
CA GLN A 487 6.51 6.54 17.66
C GLN A 487 5.76 7.58 16.81
N GLY A 488 4.93 7.13 15.90
CA GLY A 488 4.05 7.99 15.12
C GLY A 488 2.68 8.12 15.78
N LYS A 489 2.24 9.36 16.08
CA LYS A 489 0.90 9.62 16.65
C LYS A 489 -0.23 9.36 15.65
N GLY A 490 0.06 9.45 14.35
CA GLY A 490 -0.93 9.50 13.29
C GLY A 490 -1.30 10.94 12.90
N CYS A 491 -1.28 11.24 11.62
CA CYS A 491 -1.67 12.54 11.03
C CYS A 491 -2.26 12.32 9.64
N GLU A 492 -2.75 13.38 8.98
CA GLU A 492 -3.28 13.31 7.61
C GLU A 492 -2.24 12.78 6.62
N GLN A 493 -0.97 13.19 6.74
CA GLN A 493 0.10 12.76 5.85
C GLN A 493 0.36 11.26 5.87
N CYS A 494 0.20 10.62 7.01
CA CYS A 494 0.31 9.17 7.16
C CYS A 494 -1.07 8.48 7.26
N ARG A 495 -2.16 9.19 7.04
CA ARG A 495 -3.54 8.68 7.10
C ARG A 495 -3.86 7.98 8.44
N GLY A 496 -3.39 8.57 9.54
CA GLY A 496 -3.60 8.04 10.89
C GLY A 496 -2.71 6.86 11.29
N THR A 497 -1.90 6.30 10.38
CA THR A 497 -1.11 5.08 10.64
C THR A 497 0.12 5.29 11.51
N GLY A 498 0.64 6.50 11.59
CA GLY A 498 1.93 6.81 12.25
C GLY A 498 3.16 6.47 11.41
N TYR A 499 3.01 5.88 10.20
CA TYR A 499 4.12 5.46 9.34
C TYR A 499 4.02 6.06 7.94
N LYS A 500 5.18 6.34 7.31
CA LYS A 500 5.27 6.85 5.95
C LYS A 500 6.57 6.39 5.29
N GLY A 501 6.44 5.55 4.27
CA GLY A 501 7.56 4.93 3.58
C GLY A 501 8.15 3.72 4.31
N ARG A 502 9.11 3.08 3.68
CA ARG A 502 9.78 1.87 4.16
C ARG A 502 11.29 2.05 4.12
N MET A 503 12.01 1.23 4.89
CA MET A 503 13.47 1.10 4.84
C MET A 503 13.86 -0.36 4.98
N GLY A 504 15.03 -0.74 4.48
CA GLY A 504 15.58 -2.06 4.67
C GLY A 504 16.08 -2.29 6.10
N ILE A 505 16.02 -3.53 6.56
CA ILE A 505 16.88 -4.09 7.60
C ILE A 505 17.70 -5.20 6.94
N PHE A 506 18.98 -5.30 7.32
CA PHE A 506 19.96 -6.08 6.58
C PHE A 506 20.75 -7.01 7.49
N GLU A 507 21.09 -8.16 6.93
CA GLU A 507 22.03 -9.12 7.50
C GLU A 507 23.07 -9.43 6.42
N ILE A 508 24.32 -8.97 6.60
CA ILE A 508 25.38 -9.09 5.60
C ILE A 508 26.37 -10.16 6.05
N PHE A 509 26.38 -11.28 5.36
CA PHE A 509 27.29 -12.39 5.59
C PHE A 509 28.42 -12.39 4.55
N ILE A 510 29.64 -12.09 4.99
CA ILE A 510 30.85 -12.12 4.16
C ILE A 510 31.52 -13.46 4.34
N LEU A 511 31.92 -14.10 3.24
CA LEU A 511 32.53 -15.44 3.27
C LEU A 511 34.05 -15.34 3.35
N ASP A 512 34.60 -15.78 4.49
CA ASP A 512 36.04 -16.00 4.66
C ASP A 512 36.47 -17.42 4.26
N ASP A 513 37.76 -17.74 4.40
CA ASP A 513 38.30 -19.06 4.04
C ASP A 513 37.79 -20.16 4.95
N GLU A 514 37.52 -19.88 6.23
CA GLU A 514 36.92 -20.82 7.17
C GLU A 514 35.49 -21.19 6.75
N VAL A 515 34.68 -20.19 6.41
CA VAL A 515 33.32 -20.42 5.89
C VAL A 515 33.37 -21.26 4.62
N ARG A 516 34.30 -20.99 3.69
CA ARG A 516 34.50 -21.81 2.47
C ARG A 516 34.82 -23.26 2.82
N HIS A 517 35.66 -23.47 3.82
CA HIS A 517 35.97 -24.80 4.31
C HIS A 517 34.75 -25.51 4.92
N MET A 518 33.95 -24.79 5.71
CA MET A 518 32.69 -25.28 6.27
C MET A 518 31.66 -25.65 5.18
N ILE A 519 31.58 -24.87 4.12
CA ILE A 519 30.72 -25.16 2.97
C ILE A 519 31.14 -26.46 2.29
N ASN A 520 32.45 -26.64 2.05
CA ASN A 520 33.01 -27.87 1.47
C ASN A 520 32.72 -29.11 2.32
N LYS A 521 32.73 -28.97 3.63
CA LYS A 521 32.35 -30.02 4.58
C LYS A 521 30.85 -30.23 4.74
N ARG A 522 30.00 -29.43 4.06
CA ARG A 522 28.54 -29.42 4.23
C ARG A 522 28.15 -29.25 5.70
N SER A 523 28.79 -28.34 6.40
CA SER A 523 28.50 -28.04 7.80
C SER A 523 27.06 -27.56 7.98
N ALA A 524 26.48 -27.82 9.16
CA ALA A 524 25.12 -27.43 9.48
C ALA A 524 24.96 -25.90 9.42
N THR A 525 23.77 -25.43 9.04
CA THR A 525 23.44 -23.98 8.94
C THR A 525 23.71 -23.24 10.24
N LEU A 526 23.48 -23.90 11.39
CA LEU A 526 23.76 -23.33 12.72
C LEU A 526 25.25 -22.99 12.88
N SER A 527 26.13 -23.87 12.45
CA SER A 527 27.60 -23.64 12.52
C SER A 527 28.03 -22.50 11.59
N LEU A 528 27.43 -22.42 10.37
CA LEU A 528 27.66 -21.30 9.46
C LEU A 528 27.20 -19.98 10.07
N ARG A 529 26.04 -19.97 10.72
CA ARG A 529 25.51 -18.79 11.42
C ARG A 529 26.42 -18.37 12.58
N GLN A 530 26.87 -19.32 13.38
CA GLN A 530 27.80 -19.03 14.47
C GLN A 530 29.09 -18.39 13.94
N ARG A 531 29.68 -18.95 12.87
CA ARG A 531 30.86 -18.36 12.25
C ARG A 531 30.60 -16.99 11.68
N ALA A 532 29.46 -16.79 11.01
CA ALA A 532 29.06 -15.48 10.51
C ALA A 532 28.99 -14.42 11.65
N ARG A 533 28.46 -14.81 12.80
CA ARG A 533 28.41 -13.96 14.00
C ARG A 533 29.82 -13.61 14.52
N GLU A 534 30.72 -14.57 14.56
CA GLU A 534 32.14 -14.36 14.94
C GLU A 534 32.82 -13.36 13.99
N LEU A 535 32.44 -13.35 12.71
CA LEU A 535 32.91 -12.38 11.70
C LEU A 535 32.26 -11.01 11.83
N GLY A 536 31.37 -10.82 12.80
CA GLY A 536 30.69 -9.54 13.05
C GLY A 536 29.38 -9.35 12.28
N MET A 537 28.83 -10.40 11.67
CA MET A 537 27.52 -10.32 11.04
C MET A 537 26.46 -9.97 12.08
N ARG A 538 25.68 -8.91 11.79
CA ARG A 538 24.47 -8.59 12.56
C ARG A 538 23.29 -9.32 11.95
N THR A 539 22.38 -9.80 12.80
CA THR A 539 21.12 -10.39 12.36
C THR A 539 20.15 -9.28 11.91
N LEU A 540 19.14 -9.65 11.13
CA LEU A 540 18.05 -8.73 10.74
C LEU A 540 17.43 -8.04 11.97
N ARG A 541 17.24 -8.80 13.07
CA ARG A 541 16.71 -8.25 14.33
C ARG A 541 17.63 -7.22 14.95
N GLU A 542 18.93 -7.46 15.01
CA GLU A 542 19.90 -6.52 15.58
C GLU A 542 20.02 -5.24 14.77
N ASP A 543 20.00 -5.34 13.42
CA ASP A 543 19.95 -4.14 12.59
C ASP A 543 18.62 -3.40 12.78
N GLY A 544 17.50 -4.13 12.92
CA GLY A 544 16.20 -3.56 13.28
C GLY A 544 16.23 -2.83 14.63
N VAL A 545 16.85 -3.42 15.66
CA VAL A 545 17.03 -2.79 16.98
C VAL A 545 17.80 -1.47 16.86
N ARG A 546 18.91 -1.45 16.11
CA ARG A 546 19.66 -0.20 15.85
C ARG A 546 18.74 0.89 15.29
N LYS A 547 17.82 0.54 14.39
CA LYS A 547 16.87 1.48 13.76
C LYS A 547 15.78 1.93 14.73
N VAL A 548 15.34 1.06 15.65
CA VAL A 548 14.43 1.45 16.74
C VAL A 548 15.10 2.45 17.66
N LEU A 549 16.33 2.16 18.11
CA LEU A 549 17.10 3.04 19.01
C LEU A 549 17.46 4.39 18.35
N ALA A 550 17.54 4.42 17.01
CA ALA A 550 17.73 5.65 16.23
C ALA A 550 16.40 6.39 15.91
N GLY A 551 15.24 5.89 16.37
CA GLY A 551 13.93 6.52 16.15
C GLY A 551 13.43 6.48 14.70
N LEU A 552 13.89 5.53 13.89
CA LEU A 552 13.56 5.42 12.49
C LEU A 552 12.33 4.52 12.23
N THR A 553 12.16 3.50 13.08
CA THR A 553 11.03 2.55 13.05
C THR A 553 10.60 2.22 14.48
N SER A 554 9.49 1.51 14.65
CA SER A 554 9.01 1.10 15.98
C SER A 554 9.46 -0.32 16.34
N ALA A 555 9.43 -0.62 17.64
CA ALA A 555 9.69 -1.96 18.17
C ALA A 555 8.72 -3.00 17.58
N GLU A 556 7.42 -2.65 17.51
CA GLU A 556 6.37 -3.51 16.96
C GLU A 556 6.67 -3.98 15.53
N GLU A 557 7.12 -3.06 14.66
CA GLU A 557 7.50 -3.39 13.28
C GLU A 557 8.64 -4.40 13.22
N VAL A 558 9.70 -4.17 13.99
CA VAL A 558 10.86 -5.07 13.99
C VAL A 558 10.49 -6.43 14.55
N ILE A 559 9.72 -6.48 15.64
CA ILE A 559 9.25 -7.73 16.24
C ILE A 559 8.43 -8.52 15.21
N SER A 560 7.42 -7.88 14.58
CA SER A 560 6.51 -8.56 13.66
C SER A 560 7.23 -9.16 12.45
N ILE A 561 8.25 -8.47 11.92
CA ILE A 561 8.97 -8.88 10.71
C ILE A 561 10.07 -9.90 11.02
N THR A 562 10.59 -9.93 12.25
CA THR A 562 11.68 -10.82 12.67
C THR A 562 11.22 -11.92 13.62
N ILE A 563 9.93 -12.24 13.71
CA ILE A 563 9.40 -13.33 14.57
C ILE A 563 10.07 -14.68 14.28
N GLY A 564 10.40 -14.97 13.02
CA GLY A 564 11.09 -16.20 12.62
C GLY A 564 12.58 -16.26 12.91
N ASP A 565 13.20 -15.14 13.33
CA ASP A 565 14.65 -15.03 13.55
C ASP A 565 15.04 -15.34 15.02
N VAL A 566 14.13 -15.90 15.80
CA VAL A 566 14.32 -16.24 17.22
C VAL A 566 14.98 -17.62 17.33
N SER A 567 16.24 -17.71 16.98
CA SER A 567 17.05 -18.89 17.31
C SER A 567 18.49 -18.51 17.62
#